data_1fb30f992bb255ed74465bd0afab6a74
#
_entry.id   1fb30f992bb255ed74465bd0afab6a74
#
_cell.length_a   1.000
_cell.length_b   1.000
_cell.length_c   1.000
_cell.angle_alpha   90.00
_cell.angle_beta   90.00
_cell.angle_gamma   90.00
#
_symmetry.space_group_name_H-M   'P 1'
#
loop_
_entity.id
_entity.type
_entity.pdbx_description
1 polymer ?
#
loop_
_entity_poly.entity_id
_entity_poly.type
_entity_poly.pdbx_seq_one_letter_code
_entity_poly.pdbx_strand_id
1 'polypeptide(L)'
;GELLIRHPGDNPTKGFSDGYLKNPLATAEAWEDGWFHTGDVVRQDSDGTMCFVDRRKNVIRRSGENISALEVEAALSEDPCIALAVVCPVPDEIRGEEVMACIILAPGTVASAQAAESIVKGVLKLLSYFKVPGYVCFSNELPLTASGKPRRADIKALAQKALSDAACVDTRAFKKRKQVSFI
;
A
#
# COMPACT_ATOMS: atom_id res chain seq x y z
N GLY A 1 -2.19 -9.75 11.99
CA GLY A 1 -3.60 -10.03 11.68
C GLY A 1 -4.46 -8.78 11.64
N GLU A 2 -5.74 -8.91 11.30
CA GLU A 2 -6.69 -7.80 11.43
C GLU A 2 -7.00 -7.53 12.91
N LEU A 3 -7.08 -6.27 13.29
CA LEU A 3 -7.50 -5.86 14.62
C LEU A 3 -9.03 -5.95 14.73
N LEU A 4 -9.50 -6.82 15.63
CA LEU A 4 -10.91 -6.98 15.95
C LEU A 4 -11.19 -6.43 17.33
N ILE A 5 -12.31 -5.73 17.49
CA ILE A 5 -12.68 -5.08 18.74
C ILE A 5 -14.12 -5.42 19.10
N ARG A 6 -14.42 -5.62 20.40
CA ARG A 6 -15.78 -5.74 20.94
C ARG A 6 -15.85 -5.27 22.38
N HIS A 7 -17.04 -4.97 22.85
CA HIS A 7 -17.28 -4.82 24.30
C HIS A 7 -17.20 -6.19 25.00
N PRO A 8 -16.57 -6.31 26.17
CA PRO A 8 -16.36 -7.58 26.85
C PRO A 8 -17.61 -8.18 27.53
N GLY A 9 -18.75 -7.46 27.60
CA GLY A 9 -20.01 -7.95 28.18
C GLY A 9 -20.93 -8.60 27.17
N ASP A 10 -22.17 -8.89 27.60
CA ASP A 10 -23.21 -9.57 26.79
C ASP A 10 -23.66 -8.77 25.56
N ASN A 11 -23.44 -7.45 25.56
CA ASN A 11 -23.71 -6.61 24.40
C ASN A 11 -22.38 -6.20 23.73
N PRO A 12 -21.95 -6.91 22.69
CA PRO A 12 -20.65 -6.67 22.02
C PRO A 12 -20.55 -5.30 21.34
N THR A 13 -21.68 -4.67 21.01
CA THR A 13 -21.73 -3.37 20.31
C THR A 13 -21.79 -2.17 21.27
N LYS A 14 -21.86 -2.41 22.58
CA LYS A 14 -21.95 -1.34 23.58
C LYS A 14 -20.75 -0.39 23.50
N GLY A 15 -21.03 0.89 23.33
CA GLY A 15 -20.01 1.94 23.24
C GLY A 15 -19.46 2.18 21.83
N PHE A 16 -19.94 1.43 20.85
CA PHE A 16 -19.69 1.71 19.44
C PHE A 16 -20.78 2.60 18.83
N SER A 17 -20.53 3.10 17.61
CA SER A 17 -21.54 3.83 16.84
C SER A 17 -22.65 2.89 16.40
N ASP A 18 -23.86 3.45 16.15
CA ASP A 18 -25.02 2.70 15.67
C ASP A 18 -24.84 2.16 14.24
N GLY A 19 -23.77 2.53 13.57
CA GLY A 19 -23.39 2.07 12.24
C GLY A 19 -23.08 3.18 11.23
N TYR A 20 -22.91 2.79 9.99
CA TYR A 20 -22.64 3.73 8.88
C TYR A 20 -23.93 4.37 8.38
N LEU A 21 -23.97 5.70 8.37
CA LEU A 21 -25.15 6.47 7.97
C LEU A 21 -25.64 6.06 6.57
N LYS A 22 -26.92 5.68 6.48
CA LYS A 22 -27.59 5.24 5.23
C LYS A 22 -26.88 4.08 4.51
N ASN A 23 -26.06 3.30 5.22
CA ASN A 23 -25.37 2.16 4.64
C ASN A 23 -25.42 0.93 5.58
N PRO A 24 -26.58 0.25 5.67
CA PRO A 24 -26.75 -0.91 6.55
C PRO A 24 -25.88 -2.11 6.12
N LEU A 25 -25.55 -2.24 4.84
CA LEU A 25 -24.67 -3.31 4.35
C LEU A 25 -23.25 -3.13 4.90
N ALA A 26 -22.68 -1.94 4.81
CA ALA A 26 -21.37 -1.66 5.38
C ALA A 26 -21.35 -1.82 6.91
N THR A 27 -22.48 -1.55 7.58
CA THR A 27 -22.61 -1.79 9.01
C THR A 27 -22.58 -3.29 9.31
N ALA A 28 -23.30 -4.10 8.55
CA ALA A 28 -23.31 -5.56 8.71
C ALA A 28 -21.94 -6.17 8.40
N GLU A 29 -21.26 -5.71 7.35
CA GLU A 29 -19.88 -6.14 7.01
C GLU A 29 -18.84 -5.78 8.08
N ALA A 30 -19.06 -4.65 8.79
CA ALA A 30 -18.15 -4.23 9.86
C ALA A 30 -18.36 -5.04 11.16
N TRP A 31 -19.48 -5.72 11.30
CA TRP A 31 -19.81 -6.57 12.45
C TRP A 31 -20.02 -8.01 11.99
N GLU A 32 -19.04 -8.85 12.19
CA GLU A 32 -19.12 -10.28 11.89
C GLU A 32 -18.82 -11.07 13.17
N ASP A 33 -19.62 -12.09 13.47
CA ASP A 33 -19.49 -12.95 14.64
C ASP A 33 -19.38 -12.21 16.00
N GLY A 34 -20.03 -11.03 16.10
CA GLY A 34 -20.02 -10.21 17.32
C GLY A 34 -18.72 -9.44 17.54
N TRP A 35 -17.87 -9.32 16.51
CA TRP A 35 -16.66 -8.51 16.51
C TRP A 35 -16.73 -7.37 15.48
N PHE A 36 -16.25 -6.21 15.89
CA PHE A 36 -16.06 -5.08 14.97
C PHE A 36 -14.74 -5.23 14.22
N HIS A 37 -14.83 -5.36 12.90
CA HIS A 37 -13.72 -5.40 11.98
C HIS A 37 -13.22 -3.99 11.70
N THR A 38 -12.07 -3.62 12.27
CA THR A 38 -11.53 -2.27 12.12
C THR A 38 -10.99 -2.00 10.72
N GLY A 39 -10.67 -3.05 9.98
CA GLY A 39 -9.93 -2.99 8.71
C GLY A 39 -8.45 -2.63 8.90
N ASP A 40 -7.96 -2.54 10.13
CA ASP A 40 -6.56 -2.28 10.44
C ASP A 40 -5.80 -3.59 10.60
N VAL A 41 -4.68 -3.72 9.90
CA VAL A 41 -3.74 -4.82 10.08
C VAL A 41 -2.71 -4.42 11.13
N VAL A 42 -2.55 -5.27 12.14
CA VAL A 42 -1.59 -5.08 13.23
C VAL A 42 -0.65 -6.27 13.33
N ARG A 43 0.56 -6.00 13.82
CA ARG A 43 1.53 -6.99 14.28
C ARG A 43 1.58 -6.91 15.81
N GLN A 44 1.54 -8.05 16.48
CA GLN A 44 1.79 -8.14 17.89
C GLN A 44 3.22 -8.64 18.12
N ASP A 45 3.98 -7.90 18.89
CA ASP A 45 5.33 -8.25 19.30
C ASP A 45 5.30 -9.19 20.53
N SER A 46 6.43 -9.78 20.88
CA SER A 46 6.54 -10.77 21.97
C SER A 46 6.19 -10.24 23.36
N ASP A 47 6.27 -8.93 23.57
CA ASP A 47 5.88 -8.24 24.79
C ASP A 47 4.37 -7.88 24.84
N GLY A 48 3.62 -8.24 23.79
CA GLY A 48 2.19 -7.94 23.66
C GLY A 48 1.88 -6.59 23.00
N THR A 49 2.88 -5.78 22.68
CA THR A 49 2.71 -4.50 21.99
C THR A 49 2.11 -4.71 20.60
N MET A 50 1.06 -3.97 20.28
CA MET A 50 0.44 -3.99 18.97
C MET A 50 0.95 -2.81 18.14
N CYS A 51 1.58 -3.12 17.00
CA CYS A 51 2.05 -2.14 16.03
C CYS A 51 1.13 -2.13 14.81
N PHE A 52 0.62 -0.94 14.45
CA PHE A 52 -0.12 -0.76 13.21
C PHE A 52 0.79 -1.02 12.01
N VAL A 53 0.31 -1.79 11.05
CA VAL A 53 1.05 -2.13 9.82
C VAL A 53 0.48 -1.39 8.63
N ASP A 54 -0.83 -1.55 8.36
CA ASP A 54 -1.53 -0.89 7.25
C ASP A 54 -3.05 -1.12 7.37
N ARG A 55 -3.81 -0.49 6.50
CA ARG A 55 -5.21 -0.85 6.26
C ARG A 55 -5.29 -2.14 5.42
N ARG A 56 -6.20 -3.05 5.75
CA ARG A 56 -6.44 -4.30 5.02
C ARG A 56 -6.61 -4.09 3.50
N LYS A 57 -7.27 -2.99 3.12
CA LYS A 57 -7.51 -2.60 1.71
C LYS A 57 -6.26 -2.09 0.98
N ASN A 58 -5.20 -1.75 1.72
CA ASN A 58 -3.95 -1.24 1.15
C ASN A 58 -2.84 -2.30 1.12
N VAL A 59 -3.07 -3.46 1.75
CA VAL A 59 -2.12 -4.58 1.71
C VAL A 59 -2.10 -5.16 0.30
N ILE A 60 -0.93 -5.24 -0.27
CA ILE A 60 -0.67 -5.81 -1.61
C ILE A 60 -0.30 -7.28 -1.45
N ARG A 61 -1.03 -8.17 -2.12
CA ARG A 61 -0.83 -9.62 -2.03
C ARG A 61 -0.04 -10.14 -3.23
N ARG A 62 1.28 -10.17 -3.07
CA ARG A 62 2.19 -10.56 -4.14
C ARG A 62 2.83 -11.92 -3.87
N SER A 63 2.51 -12.93 -4.68
CA SER A 63 3.08 -14.30 -4.58
C SER A 63 3.01 -14.88 -3.15
N GLY A 64 1.89 -14.66 -2.43
CA GLY A 64 1.69 -15.12 -1.06
C GLY A 64 2.24 -14.17 0.03
N GLU A 65 3.04 -13.17 -0.34
CA GLU A 65 3.53 -12.15 0.59
C GLU A 65 2.51 -11.02 0.76
N ASN A 66 2.34 -10.55 1.99
CA ASN A 66 1.55 -9.37 2.32
C ASN A 66 2.48 -8.16 2.46
N ILE A 67 2.34 -7.21 1.56
CA ILE A 67 3.18 -6.01 1.49
C ILE A 67 2.36 -4.81 1.95
N SER A 68 2.84 -4.08 2.97
CA SER A 68 2.24 -2.81 3.37
C SER A 68 2.56 -1.72 2.34
N ALA A 69 1.53 -1.08 1.81
CA ALA A 69 1.72 0.07 0.93
C ALA A 69 2.42 1.21 1.68
N LEU A 70 2.07 1.44 2.94
CA LEU A 70 2.68 2.48 3.79
C LEU A 70 4.17 2.25 4.01
N GLU A 71 4.61 1.01 4.21
CA GLU A 71 6.04 0.68 4.35
C GLU A 71 6.83 1.04 3.09
N VAL A 72 6.27 0.77 1.92
CA VAL A 72 6.90 1.10 0.64
C VAL A 72 6.87 2.62 0.39
N GLU A 73 5.77 3.30 0.73
CA GLU A 73 5.64 4.75 0.65
C GLU A 73 6.66 5.46 1.56
N ALA A 74 6.86 4.96 2.78
CA ALA A 74 7.87 5.49 3.71
C ALA A 74 9.29 5.37 3.11
N ALA A 75 9.62 4.22 2.55
CA ALA A 75 10.94 4.03 1.91
C ALA A 75 11.12 4.90 0.65
N LEU A 76 10.06 5.15 -0.12
CA LEU A 76 10.10 6.06 -1.26
C LEU A 76 10.29 7.52 -0.82
N SER A 77 9.71 7.90 0.31
CA SER A 77 9.79 9.28 0.84
C SER A 77 11.20 9.68 1.31
N GLU A 78 12.12 8.72 1.49
CA GLU A 78 13.52 8.98 1.78
C GLU A 78 14.29 9.56 0.56
N ASP A 79 13.76 9.43 -0.64
CA ASP A 79 14.38 9.97 -1.86
C ASP A 79 13.98 11.45 -2.05
N PRO A 80 14.94 12.39 -2.01
CA PRO A 80 14.66 13.83 -2.14
C PRO A 80 14.07 14.22 -3.50
N CYS A 81 14.16 13.35 -4.51
CA CYS A 81 13.54 13.57 -5.82
C CYS A 81 12.03 13.32 -5.81
N ILE A 82 11.45 12.83 -4.71
CA ILE A 82 10.03 12.50 -4.58
C ILE A 82 9.32 13.54 -3.71
N ALA A 83 8.31 14.21 -4.26
CA ALA A 83 7.45 15.10 -3.51
C ALA A 83 6.29 14.34 -2.84
N LEU A 84 5.74 13.34 -3.52
CA LEU A 84 4.68 12.47 -3.00
C LEU A 84 4.74 11.11 -3.70
N ALA A 85 4.64 10.04 -2.93
CA ALA A 85 4.46 8.71 -3.46
C ALA A 85 3.22 8.05 -2.84
N VAL A 86 2.40 7.41 -3.68
CA VAL A 86 1.29 6.56 -3.26
C VAL A 86 1.45 5.21 -3.92
N VAL A 87 1.40 4.17 -3.10
CA VAL A 87 1.61 2.80 -3.54
C VAL A 87 0.29 2.04 -3.54
N CYS A 88 0.04 1.29 -4.61
CA CYS A 88 -1.16 0.49 -4.76
C CYS A 88 -0.90 -0.82 -5.51
N PRO A 89 -1.76 -1.83 -5.32
CA PRO A 89 -1.70 -3.05 -6.09
C PRO A 89 -2.19 -2.83 -7.52
N VAL A 90 -1.49 -3.45 -8.47
CA VAL A 90 -1.97 -3.64 -9.84
C VAL A 90 -1.99 -5.14 -10.17
N PRO A 91 -2.87 -5.59 -11.08
CA PRO A 91 -2.93 -7.01 -11.46
C PRO A 91 -1.61 -7.49 -12.08
N ASP A 92 -1.20 -8.73 -11.73
CA ASP A 92 -0.09 -9.43 -12.36
C ASP A 92 -0.50 -10.89 -12.58
N GLU A 93 -0.36 -11.40 -13.82
CA GLU A 93 -0.84 -12.73 -14.22
C GLU A 93 -0.15 -13.87 -13.46
N ILE A 94 1.11 -13.69 -13.05
CA ILE A 94 1.90 -14.73 -12.38
C ILE A 94 1.83 -14.58 -10.86
N ARG A 95 1.78 -13.35 -10.36
CA ARG A 95 1.96 -13.03 -8.94
C ARG A 95 0.67 -12.67 -8.21
N GLY A 96 -0.45 -12.60 -8.95
CA GLY A 96 -1.74 -12.08 -8.48
C GLY A 96 -1.74 -10.55 -8.49
N GLU A 97 -0.91 -9.94 -7.66
CA GLU A 97 -0.71 -8.49 -7.65
C GLU A 97 0.77 -8.13 -7.74
N GLU A 98 1.05 -6.95 -8.30
CA GLU A 98 2.37 -6.33 -8.29
C GLU A 98 2.29 -4.94 -7.66
N VAL A 99 3.40 -4.49 -7.09
CA VAL A 99 3.52 -3.18 -6.44
C VAL A 99 3.70 -2.10 -7.50
N MET A 100 2.81 -1.12 -7.56
CA MET A 100 2.97 0.08 -8.38
C MET A 100 3.12 1.31 -7.49
N ALA A 101 4.14 2.12 -7.76
CA ALA A 101 4.33 3.43 -7.16
C ALA A 101 3.84 4.52 -8.13
N CYS A 102 2.85 5.31 -7.70
CA CYS A 102 2.42 6.53 -8.35
C CYS A 102 3.14 7.70 -7.69
N ILE A 103 3.97 8.41 -8.44
CA ILE A 103 4.94 9.37 -7.91
C ILE A 103 4.74 10.76 -8.52
N ILE A 104 4.67 11.78 -7.65
CA ILE A 104 4.90 13.17 -8.00
C ILE A 104 6.36 13.47 -7.68
N LEU A 105 7.12 13.89 -8.67
CA LEU A 105 8.52 14.25 -8.49
C LEU A 105 8.67 15.64 -7.88
N ALA A 106 9.75 15.86 -7.16
CA ALA A 106 10.12 17.17 -6.64
C ALA A 106 10.45 18.15 -7.78
N PRO A 107 10.25 19.46 -7.59
CA PRO A 107 10.58 20.48 -8.59
C PRO A 107 12.01 20.35 -9.10
N GLY A 108 12.19 20.43 -10.41
CA GLY A 108 13.50 20.28 -11.07
C GLY A 108 13.90 18.85 -11.40
N THR A 109 13.13 17.85 -10.97
CA THR A 109 13.38 16.43 -11.33
C THR A 109 12.56 16.07 -12.59
N VAL A 110 13.20 15.38 -13.54
CA VAL A 110 12.57 15.00 -14.81
C VAL A 110 12.14 13.53 -14.75
N ALA A 111 10.87 13.27 -15.10
CA ALA A 111 10.34 11.93 -15.24
C ALA A 111 11.04 11.18 -16.39
N SER A 112 11.65 10.04 -16.08
CA SER A 112 12.35 9.22 -17.06
C SER A 112 12.49 7.77 -16.56
N ALA A 113 12.83 6.85 -17.46
CA ALA A 113 13.14 5.48 -17.09
C ALA A 113 14.36 5.42 -16.14
N GLN A 114 15.34 6.28 -16.33
CA GLN A 114 16.53 6.39 -15.47
C GLN A 114 16.17 6.86 -14.07
N ALA A 115 15.24 7.83 -13.94
CA ALA A 115 14.75 8.28 -12.66
C ALA A 115 14.02 7.15 -11.92
N ALA A 116 13.15 6.40 -12.60
CA ALA A 116 12.47 5.25 -12.02
C ALA A 116 13.45 4.17 -11.56
N GLU A 117 14.47 3.86 -12.36
CA GLU A 117 15.53 2.91 -12.02
C GLU A 117 16.30 3.36 -10.77
N SER A 118 16.69 4.63 -10.69
CA SER A 118 17.41 5.20 -9.55
C SER A 118 16.60 5.09 -8.27
N ILE A 119 15.33 5.49 -8.30
CA ILE A 119 14.38 5.41 -7.18
C ILE A 119 14.26 3.96 -6.70
N VAL A 120 14.00 3.03 -7.61
CA VAL A 120 13.84 1.60 -7.27
C VAL A 120 15.12 1.02 -6.67
N LYS A 121 16.30 1.39 -7.19
CA LYS A 121 17.59 0.99 -6.61
C LYS A 121 17.82 1.58 -5.22
N GLY A 122 17.32 2.79 -4.95
CA GLY A 122 17.29 3.40 -3.62
C GLY A 122 16.48 2.56 -2.66
N VAL A 123 15.24 2.24 -3.01
CA VAL A 123 14.31 1.43 -2.20
C VAL A 123 14.84 0.01 -1.96
N LEU A 124 15.56 -0.59 -2.91
CA LEU A 124 16.21 -1.90 -2.75
C LEU A 124 17.28 -1.96 -1.64
N LYS A 125 17.79 -0.82 -1.19
CA LYS A 125 18.72 -0.75 -0.06
C LYS A 125 17.98 -0.81 1.28
N LEU A 126 16.72 -0.40 1.30
CA LEU A 126 15.90 -0.25 2.50
C LEU A 126 14.94 -1.43 2.69
N LEU A 127 14.41 -2.00 1.60
CA LEU A 127 13.38 -3.03 1.64
C LEU A 127 13.82 -4.31 0.93
N SER A 128 13.16 -5.41 1.30
CA SER A 128 13.29 -6.68 0.59
C SER A 128 12.83 -6.55 -0.86
N TYR A 129 13.50 -7.25 -1.78
CA TYR A 129 13.30 -7.15 -3.22
C TYR A 129 11.84 -7.33 -3.67
N PHE A 130 11.05 -8.14 -2.97
CA PHE A 130 9.66 -8.41 -3.32
C PHE A 130 8.72 -7.24 -2.96
N LYS A 131 9.11 -6.37 -2.01
CA LYS A 131 8.36 -5.16 -1.60
C LYS A 131 8.59 -3.97 -2.53
N VAL A 132 9.71 -3.95 -3.24
CA VAL A 132 10.08 -2.84 -4.12
C VAL A 132 9.07 -2.68 -5.26
N PRO A 133 8.74 -1.47 -5.73
CA PRO A 133 7.85 -1.27 -6.86
C PRO A 133 8.28 -2.03 -8.11
N GLY A 134 7.36 -2.78 -8.71
CA GLY A 134 7.55 -3.44 -10.01
C GLY A 134 7.18 -2.53 -11.17
N TYR A 135 6.42 -1.47 -10.87
CA TYR A 135 6.06 -0.42 -11.81
C TYR A 135 6.15 0.95 -11.15
N VAL A 136 6.58 1.95 -11.90
CA VAL A 136 6.61 3.35 -11.49
C VAL A 136 5.83 4.18 -12.50
N CYS A 137 4.82 4.89 -12.01
CA CYS A 137 4.03 5.83 -12.80
C CYS A 137 4.30 7.25 -12.28
N PHE A 138 4.81 8.12 -13.14
CA PHE A 138 4.98 9.52 -12.82
C PHE A 138 3.73 10.32 -13.20
N SER A 139 3.32 11.22 -12.31
CA SER A 139 2.18 12.11 -12.52
C SER A 139 2.50 13.52 -12.01
N ASN A 140 1.88 14.52 -12.62
CA ASN A 140 1.98 15.88 -12.13
C ASN A 140 1.04 16.13 -10.94
N GLU A 141 0.00 15.31 -10.81
CA GLU A 141 -0.98 15.40 -9.73
C GLU A 141 -1.52 14.01 -9.37
N LEU A 142 -1.93 13.84 -8.13
CA LEU A 142 -2.65 12.66 -7.66
C LEU A 142 -3.94 13.11 -6.95
N PRO A 143 -5.04 12.32 -7.06
CA PRO A 143 -6.27 12.61 -6.38
C PRO A 143 -6.10 12.68 -4.86
N LEU A 144 -6.39 13.84 -4.28
CA LEU A 144 -6.35 14.07 -2.85
C LEU A 144 -7.74 14.46 -2.33
N THR A 145 -7.98 14.24 -1.05
CA THR A 145 -9.13 14.79 -0.33
C THR A 145 -8.91 16.28 -0.06
N ALA A 146 -9.95 17.00 0.37
CA ALA A 146 -9.84 18.40 0.79
C ALA A 146 -8.83 18.60 1.96
N SER A 147 -8.56 17.55 2.73
CA SER A 147 -7.56 17.56 3.82
C SER A 147 -6.16 17.11 3.36
N GLY A 148 -5.91 16.96 2.05
CA GLY A 148 -4.61 16.59 1.49
C GLY A 148 -4.27 15.07 1.59
N LYS A 149 -5.22 14.22 1.97
CA LYS A 149 -4.96 12.77 2.04
C LYS A 149 -5.19 12.09 0.69
N PRO A 150 -4.36 11.11 0.28
CA PRO A 150 -4.55 10.36 -0.96
C PRO A 150 -5.91 9.65 -1.03
N ARG A 151 -6.64 9.87 -2.13
CA ARG A 151 -7.87 9.14 -2.46
C ARG A 151 -7.50 7.80 -3.11
N ARG A 152 -7.15 6.82 -2.27
CA ARG A 152 -6.51 5.56 -2.70
C ARG A 152 -7.31 4.78 -3.76
N ALA A 153 -8.65 4.82 -3.71
CA ALA A 153 -9.47 4.15 -4.72
C ALA A 153 -9.28 4.76 -6.11
N ASP A 154 -9.25 6.09 -6.19
CA ASP A 154 -9.06 6.81 -7.46
C ASP A 154 -7.64 6.62 -7.98
N ILE A 155 -6.64 6.64 -7.07
CA ILE A 155 -5.24 6.41 -7.44
C ILE A 155 -5.04 4.96 -7.92
N LYS A 156 -5.69 3.97 -7.31
CA LYS A 156 -5.68 2.58 -7.80
C LYS A 156 -6.26 2.48 -9.22
N ALA A 157 -7.36 3.17 -9.50
CA ALA A 157 -7.94 3.21 -10.84
C ALA A 157 -6.99 3.86 -11.86
N LEU A 158 -6.33 4.98 -11.49
CA LEU A 158 -5.29 5.61 -12.32
C LEU A 158 -4.12 4.66 -12.57
N ALA A 159 -3.63 3.95 -11.57
CA ALA A 159 -2.53 3.00 -11.70
C ALA A 159 -2.88 1.86 -12.65
N GLN A 160 -4.08 1.29 -12.53
CA GLN A 160 -4.56 0.23 -13.42
C GLN A 160 -4.67 0.73 -14.87
N LYS A 161 -5.17 1.95 -15.05
CA LYS A 161 -5.22 2.59 -16.37
C LYS A 161 -3.82 2.82 -16.93
N ALA A 162 -2.88 3.36 -16.14
CA ALA A 162 -1.50 3.59 -16.55
C ALA A 162 -0.79 2.28 -16.96
N LEU A 163 -1.09 1.17 -16.27
CA LEU A 163 -0.58 -0.15 -16.64
C LEU A 163 -1.14 -0.60 -17.99
N SER A 164 -2.45 -0.47 -18.22
CA SER A 164 -3.11 -0.87 -19.46
C SER A 164 -2.65 -0.04 -20.65
N ASP A 165 -2.42 1.25 -20.43
CA ASP A 165 -1.99 2.21 -21.48
C ASP A 165 -0.46 2.18 -21.71
N ALA A 166 0.29 1.30 -21.00
CA ALA A 166 1.75 1.27 -20.97
C ALA A 166 2.39 2.63 -20.61
N ALA A 167 1.70 3.43 -19.81
CA ALA A 167 2.12 4.76 -19.37
C ALA A 167 2.90 4.74 -18.05
N CYS A 168 3.50 3.60 -17.70
CA CYS A 168 4.34 3.41 -16.52
C CYS A 168 5.68 2.78 -16.93
N VAL A 169 6.70 2.97 -16.10
CA VAL A 169 8.01 2.34 -16.27
C VAL A 169 7.99 0.96 -15.61
N ASP A 170 8.28 -0.09 -16.39
CA ASP A 170 8.47 -1.45 -15.86
C ASP A 170 9.84 -1.55 -15.19
N THR A 171 9.83 -1.74 -13.88
CA THR A 171 11.02 -1.86 -13.04
C THR A 171 11.24 -3.28 -12.50
N ARG A 172 10.44 -4.26 -12.93
CA ARG A 172 10.52 -5.65 -12.45
C ARG A 172 11.89 -6.30 -12.69
N ALA A 173 12.58 -5.90 -13.75
CA ALA A 173 13.93 -6.40 -14.05
C ALA A 173 14.96 -6.08 -12.95
N PHE A 174 14.73 -5.03 -12.16
CA PHE A 174 15.61 -4.61 -11.06
C PHE A 174 15.31 -5.35 -9.75
N LYS A 175 14.18 -6.02 -9.63
CA LYS A 175 13.75 -6.80 -8.43
C LYS A 175 14.45 -8.16 -8.37
N LYS A 176 15.79 -8.17 -8.33
CA LYS A 176 16.54 -9.43 -8.22
C LYS A 176 16.88 -9.71 -6.76
N ARG A 177 16.68 -10.97 -6.34
CA ARG A 177 17.19 -11.47 -5.06
C ARG A 177 18.72 -11.33 -5.08
N LYS A 178 19.32 -10.70 -4.06
CA LYS A 178 20.78 -10.76 -3.89
C LYS A 178 21.16 -12.24 -3.82
N GLN A 179 21.96 -12.72 -4.77
CA GLN A 179 22.57 -14.03 -4.63
C GLN A 179 23.53 -13.94 -3.44
N VAL A 180 23.19 -14.65 -2.37
CA VAL A 180 24.13 -14.87 -1.28
C VAL A 180 25.12 -15.90 -1.82
N SER A 181 26.32 -15.45 -2.22
CA SER A 181 27.43 -16.37 -2.49
C SER A 181 27.80 -16.98 -1.14
N PHE A 182 27.42 -18.20 -0.92
CA PHE A 182 28.04 -19.00 0.13
C PHE A 182 29.48 -19.30 -0.32
N ILE A 183 30.43 -18.65 0.35
CA ILE A 183 31.86 -18.99 0.29
C ILE A 183 32.12 -20.09 1.31
#